data_0f160efcf87f7cb33c38fdc8ef2291ca
#
_entry.id   0f160efcf87f7cb33c38fdc8ef2291ca
#
_cell.length_a   1.000
_cell.length_b   1.000
_cell.length_c   1.000
_cell.angle_alpha   90.00
_cell.angle_beta   90.00
_cell.angle_gamma   90.00
#
_symmetry.space_group_name_H-M   'P 1'
#
loop_
_entity.id
_entity.type
_entity.pdbx_description
1 polymer ?
#
loop_
_entity_poly.entity_id
_entity_poly.type
_entity_poly.pdbx_seq_one_letter_code
_entity_poly.pdbx_strand_id
1 'polypeptide(L)'
;MPGPATAGPVEAVTTQAGAPDPGRAPGRDGSPRPSPGNADEDVPAAVGVRLLDAPLNRRDDTRAHKYIVDHVRPGTTIRRRIVVENASPVSRTVDIYPAAAEVTDEGFVLTPGRTENELSSWISVDETQAELGPDDETTVWVTIEVPKRAEAGERYAVVWAETTGGGDKTVQQVARAGIRVYLSVGPGGEPPSGFEVAPLTGGRDADGTPFVAAEVHNTGRRALDLAGELWLADGPGGLSVGPVRAEARTLPLDGRTTIRVALDRRLPDGPWQARLALASGWTKRTATGEVSFGVVPAAAAAKVDRSRLALASGAAASLLVLLLFGLHTYRRRARQPRRVVGSGRSGIPLPD
;
A
#
# COMPACT_ATOMS: atom_id res chain seq x y z
N MET A 1 -29.48 19.77 16.32
CA MET A 1 -29.65 18.41 15.80
C MET A 1 -28.84 18.33 14.53
N PRO A 2 -27.63 17.73 14.52
CA PRO A 2 -26.94 17.42 13.27
C PRO A 2 -27.48 16.09 12.72
N GLY A 3 -27.84 16.09 11.43
CA GLY A 3 -28.31 14.93 10.71
C GLY A 3 -27.25 13.82 10.54
N PRO A 4 -27.64 12.60 10.20
CA PRO A 4 -26.72 11.47 10.10
C PRO A 4 -25.72 11.66 8.96
N ALA A 5 -24.44 11.45 9.27
CA ALA A 5 -23.36 11.44 8.30
C ALA A 5 -23.53 10.20 7.40
N THR A 6 -23.77 10.43 6.14
CA THR A 6 -23.80 9.40 5.08
C THR A 6 -22.41 8.80 4.95
N ALA A 7 -22.26 7.52 5.28
CA ALA A 7 -21.05 6.77 5.03
C ALA A 7 -20.86 6.62 3.52
N GLY A 8 -19.78 7.14 2.98
CA GLY A 8 -19.43 6.99 1.57
C GLY A 8 -19.06 5.53 1.23
N PRO A 9 -19.27 5.09 -0.01
CA PRO A 9 -19.07 3.71 -0.43
C PRO A 9 -17.60 3.29 -0.28
N VAL A 10 -17.41 2.10 0.25
CA VAL A 10 -16.12 1.41 0.24
C VAL A 10 -15.90 0.90 -1.18
N GLU A 11 -14.70 1.15 -1.74
CA GLU A 11 -14.33 0.84 -3.13
C GLU A 11 -14.72 -0.59 -3.52
N ALA A 12 -15.55 -0.71 -4.57
CA ALA A 12 -15.79 -1.96 -5.26
C ALA A 12 -14.64 -2.21 -6.26
N VAL A 13 -13.87 -3.26 -6.07
CA VAL A 13 -12.85 -3.69 -7.03
C VAL A 13 -13.52 -4.55 -8.09
N THR A 14 -13.73 -3.98 -9.29
CA THR A 14 -14.21 -4.74 -10.46
C THR A 14 -12.99 -5.24 -11.24
N THR A 15 -12.77 -6.54 -11.26
CA THR A 15 -11.73 -7.17 -12.09
C THR A 15 -12.35 -7.55 -13.44
N GLN A 16 -11.98 -6.85 -14.50
CA GLN A 16 -12.44 -7.14 -15.87
C GLN A 16 -11.40 -8.01 -16.58
N ALA A 17 -11.79 -9.21 -17.00
CA ALA A 17 -10.96 -10.10 -17.80
C ALA A 17 -11.38 -10.04 -19.27
N GLY A 18 -10.40 -9.71 -20.13
CA GLY A 18 -10.20 -10.07 -21.54
C GLY A 18 -11.30 -9.85 -22.57
N ALA A 19 -11.02 -8.94 -23.52
CA ALA A 19 -11.82 -8.75 -24.74
C ALA A 19 -11.50 -9.82 -25.81
N PRO A 20 -12.45 -10.25 -26.64
CA PRO A 20 -12.19 -11.01 -27.86
C PRO A 20 -12.21 -10.15 -29.14
N ASP A 21 -11.42 -10.61 -30.11
CA ASP A 21 -11.14 -10.15 -31.46
C ASP A 21 -12.39 -10.04 -32.36
N PRO A 22 -12.55 -9.01 -33.20
CA PRO A 22 -13.70 -8.87 -34.11
C PRO A 22 -13.42 -9.42 -35.51
N GLY A 23 -14.20 -10.41 -35.95
CA GLY A 23 -14.19 -10.80 -37.34
C GLY A 23 -15.12 -11.94 -37.72
N ARG A 24 -16.35 -11.67 -38.08
CA ARG A 24 -17.08 -12.25 -39.24
C ARG A 24 -18.55 -11.84 -39.29
N ALA A 25 -18.97 -11.21 -40.36
CA ALA A 25 -20.38 -10.94 -40.70
C ALA A 25 -20.88 -11.92 -41.80
N PRO A 26 -22.16 -11.79 -42.31
CA PRO A 26 -23.40 -12.28 -41.73
C PRO A 26 -24.09 -13.36 -42.59
N GLY A 27 -24.97 -14.15 -42.02
CA GLY A 27 -25.84 -15.10 -42.69
C GLY A 27 -27.29 -15.00 -42.18
N ARG A 28 -28.24 -15.05 -43.08
CA ARG A 28 -29.64 -14.69 -43.03
C ARG A 28 -30.56 -15.65 -42.24
N ASP A 29 -31.60 -15.02 -41.66
CA ASP A 29 -32.97 -15.49 -41.48
C ASP A 29 -33.23 -16.84 -40.76
N GLY A 30 -33.83 -16.67 -39.64
CA GLY A 30 -34.52 -17.67 -38.83
C GLY A 30 -34.69 -17.16 -37.42
N SER A 31 -35.62 -16.18 -37.19
CA SER A 31 -35.94 -15.74 -35.84
C SER A 31 -36.54 -16.88 -35.00
N PRO A 32 -35.81 -17.48 -34.07
CA PRO A 32 -36.46 -18.20 -32.98
C PRO A 32 -37.00 -17.13 -32.03
N ARG A 33 -38.29 -17.30 -31.68
CA ARG A 33 -38.95 -16.61 -30.58
C ARG A 33 -38.02 -16.72 -29.38
N PRO A 34 -37.67 -15.61 -28.69
CA PRO A 34 -36.85 -15.70 -27.50
C PRO A 34 -37.61 -16.59 -26.49
N SER A 35 -37.01 -17.71 -26.12
CA SER A 35 -37.32 -18.34 -24.84
C SER A 35 -37.23 -17.30 -23.76
N PRO A 36 -38.05 -17.34 -22.70
CA PRO A 36 -37.82 -16.51 -21.55
C PRO A 36 -36.48 -16.94 -20.94
N GLY A 37 -35.38 -16.43 -21.47
CA GLY A 37 -34.07 -16.45 -20.84
C GLY A 37 -34.20 -15.71 -19.52
N ASN A 38 -33.65 -16.27 -18.47
CA ASN A 38 -33.67 -15.70 -17.14
C ASN A 38 -33.14 -14.26 -17.22
N ALA A 39 -34.05 -13.28 -17.17
CA ALA A 39 -33.70 -11.85 -17.17
C ALA A 39 -32.78 -11.49 -16.01
N ASP A 40 -32.67 -12.36 -15.01
CA ASP A 40 -31.83 -12.22 -13.84
C ASP A 40 -30.34 -12.55 -14.10
N GLU A 41 -30.03 -13.26 -15.20
CA GLU A 41 -28.63 -13.62 -15.54
C GLU A 41 -27.82 -12.45 -16.11
N ASP A 42 -28.48 -11.44 -16.69
CA ASP A 42 -27.80 -10.27 -17.30
C ASP A 42 -27.63 -9.08 -16.32
N VAL A 43 -28.12 -9.20 -15.09
CA VAL A 43 -28.01 -8.12 -14.10
C VAL A 43 -26.63 -8.14 -13.44
N PRO A 44 -25.90 -7.02 -13.46
CA PRO A 44 -24.59 -6.94 -12.79
C PRO A 44 -24.66 -7.32 -11.31
N ALA A 45 -23.68 -8.08 -10.84
CA ALA A 45 -23.53 -8.36 -9.42
C ALA A 45 -23.13 -7.10 -8.68
N ALA A 46 -23.77 -6.82 -7.54
CA ALA A 46 -23.41 -5.74 -6.65
C ALA A 46 -23.64 -6.18 -5.20
N VAL A 47 -22.63 -5.98 -4.35
CA VAL A 47 -22.68 -6.31 -2.94
C VAL A 47 -22.05 -5.22 -2.11
N GLY A 48 -22.64 -4.89 -0.97
CA GLY A 48 -22.13 -3.96 0.02
C GLY A 48 -21.77 -4.66 1.32
N VAL A 49 -20.81 -4.10 2.06
CA VAL A 49 -20.53 -4.53 3.42
C VAL A 49 -20.15 -3.32 4.28
N ARG A 50 -20.68 -3.26 5.50
CA ARG A 50 -20.36 -2.20 6.46
C ARG A 50 -20.24 -2.74 7.88
N LEU A 51 -19.35 -2.12 8.66
CA LEU A 51 -19.21 -2.44 10.09
C LEU A 51 -20.35 -1.79 10.86
N LEU A 52 -20.94 -2.53 11.77
CA LEU A 52 -22.02 -2.05 12.64
C LEU A 52 -21.50 -1.62 14.02
N ASP A 53 -20.50 -2.29 14.53
CA ASP A 53 -19.97 -2.09 15.87
C ASP A 53 -18.57 -1.46 15.86
N ALA A 54 -18.43 -0.25 16.38
CA ALA A 54 -17.14 0.30 16.81
C ALA A 54 -16.91 0.02 18.29
N PRO A 55 -15.71 -0.36 18.73
CA PRO A 55 -15.38 -0.50 20.15
C PRO A 55 -15.67 0.79 20.92
N LEU A 56 -16.20 0.68 22.15
CA LEU A 56 -16.57 1.84 22.97
C LEU A 56 -15.40 2.80 23.24
N ASN A 57 -14.21 2.24 23.40
CA ASN A 57 -12.97 2.98 23.59
C ASN A 57 -12.36 3.56 22.31
N ARG A 58 -13.03 3.38 21.14
CA ARG A 58 -12.58 3.84 19.82
C ARG A 58 -13.63 4.66 19.07
N ARG A 59 -14.58 5.25 19.78
CA ARG A 59 -15.64 6.05 19.16
C ARG A 59 -15.13 7.25 18.35
N ASP A 60 -13.98 7.79 18.75
CA ASP A 60 -13.33 8.92 18.07
C ASP A 60 -12.29 8.47 17.02
N ASP A 61 -12.08 7.17 16.87
CA ASP A 61 -11.19 6.59 15.86
C ASP A 61 -11.97 6.36 14.56
N THR A 62 -11.74 7.19 13.54
CA THR A 62 -12.43 7.10 12.26
C THR A 62 -12.16 5.79 11.52
N ARG A 63 -11.05 5.09 11.82
CA ARG A 63 -10.75 3.76 11.28
C ARG A 63 -11.67 2.69 11.86
N ALA A 64 -11.95 2.76 13.17
CA ALA A 64 -12.78 1.78 13.88
C ALA A 64 -14.26 1.83 13.46
N HIS A 65 -14.70 2.84 12.73
CA HIS A 65 -16.02 2.91 12.12
C HIS A 65 -16.08 2.28 10.72
N LYS A 66 -14.93 2.01 10.11
CA LYS A 66 -14.83 1.44 8.76
C LYS A 66 -14.26 0.03 8.77
N TYR A 67 -13.36 -0.26 9.70
CA TYR A 67 -12.58 -1.50 9.77
C TYR A 67 -12.67 -2.10 11.17
N ILE A 68 -12.44 -3.40 11.28
CA ILE A 68 -12.23 -4.05 12.57
C ILE A 68 -10.80 -3.72 13.01
N VAL A 69 -10.68 -2.82 14.00
CA VAL A 69 -9.38 -2.35 14.53
C VAL A 69 -9.37 -2.58 16.05
N ASP A 70 -8.57 -3.53 16.50
CA ASP A 70 -8.49 -3.90 17.91
C ASP A 70 -7.05 -4.16 18.37
N HIS A 71 -6.83 -3.98 19.69
CA HIS A 71 -5.64 -4.46 20.39
C HIS A 71 -6.07 -5.39 21.51
N VAL A 72 -5.54 -6.61 21.52
CA VAL A 72 -5.97 -7.67 22.43
C VAL A 72 -4.79 -8.46 22.99
N ARG A 73 -4.99 -9.10 24.14
CA ARG A 73 -4.04 -10.06 24.69
C ARG A 73 -4.21 -11.44 24.01
N PRO A 74 -3.14 -12.26 23.95
CA PRO A 74 -3.29 -13.67 23.58
C PRO A 74 -4.37 -14.38 24.40
N GLY A 75 -5.16 -15.24 23.77
CA GLY A 75 -6.27 -15.96 24.40
C GLY A 75 -7.57 -15.16 24.50
N THR A 76 -7.65 -13.97 23.91
CA THR A 76 -8.86 -13.13 23.88
C THR A 76 -9.76 -13.52 22.72
N THR A 77 -11.07 -13.50 22.94
CA THR A 77 -12.09 -13.58 21.88
C THR A 77 -12.79 -12.25 21.74
N ILE A 78 -12.91 -11.74 20.54
CA ILE A 78 -13.70 -10.54 20.21
C ILE A 78 -14.78 -10.85 19.19
N ARG A 79 -15.87 -10.10 19.21
CA ARG A 79 -16.98 -10.24 18.26
C ARG A 79 -17.37 -8.86 17.73
N ARG A 80 -17.66 -8.80 16.44
CA ARG A 80 -18.13 -7.59 15.73
C ARG A 80 -19.25 -7.95 14.79
N ARG A 81 -20.24 -7.07 14.66
CA ARG A 81 -21.30 -7.22 13.68
C ARG A 81 -20.96 -6.46 12.42
N ILE A 82 -21.18 -7.11 11.31
CA ILE A 82 -21.15 -6.49 9.98
C ILE A 82 -22.55 -6.61 9.36
N VAL A 83 -22.87 -5.70 8.48
CA VAL A 83 -24.07 -5.80 7.64
C VAL A 83 -23.59 -6.09 6.23
N VAL A 84 -24.17 -7.10 5.63
CA VAL A 84 -23.99 -7.50 4.23
C VAL A 84 -25.25 -7.14 3.48
N GLU A 85 -25.11 -6.45 2.36
CA GLU A 85 -26.19 -5.90 1.55
C GLU A 85 -26.09 -6.41 0.11
N ASN A 86 -27.20 -6.87 -0.44
CA ASN A 86 -27.34 -7.10 -1.87
C ASN A 86 -27.77 -5.79 -2.53
N ALA A 87 -26.84 -5.07 -3.15
CA ALA A 87 -27.12 -3.81 -3.85
C ALA A 87 -27.57 -4.02 -5.31
N SER A 88 -28.01 -5.23 -5.69
CA SER A 88 -28.55 -5.52 -7.02
C SER A 88 -30.09 -5.57 -7.00
N PRO A 89 -30.76 -5.29 -8.13
CA PRO A 89 -32.22 -5.33 -8.24
C PRO A 89 -32.80 -6.76 -8.33
N VAL A 90 -31.99 -7.79 -8.14
CA VAL A 90 -32.41 -9.19 -8.18
C VAL A 90 -31.83 -9.94 -6.98
N SER A 91 -32.51 -11.03 -6.58
CA SER A 91 -32.03 -11.88 -5.46
C SER A 91 -30.67 -12.48 -5.77
N ARG A 92 -29.80 -12.50 -4.77
CA ARG A 92 -28.42 -13.04 -4.87
C ARG A 92 -28.06 -13.89 -3.67
N THR A 93 -27.31 -14.95 -3.95
CA THR A 93 -26.57 -15.66 -2.92
C THR A 93 -25.26 -14.97 -2.68
N VAL A 94 -24.98 -14.62 -1.43
CA VAL A 94 -23.76 -13.93 -1.01
C VAL A 94 -22.94 -14.85 -0.13
N ASP A 95 -21.73 -15.19 -0.54
CA ASP A 95 -20.75 -15.92 0.27
C ASP A 95 -20.02 -14.98 1.21
N ILE A 96 -19.87 -15.36 2.48
CA ILE A 96 -19.24 -14.55 3.51
C ILE A 96 -18.08 -15.36 4.13
N TYR A 97 -16.85 -14.85 4.03
CA TYR A 97 -15.69 -15.60 4.45
C TYR A 97 -14.49 -14.70 4.81
N PRO A 98 -13.62 -15.11 5.76
CA PRO A 98 -12.35 -14.46 6.00
C PRO A 98 -11.29 -14.87 4.95
N ALA A 99 -10.36 -13.97 4.64
CA ALA A 99 -9.21 -14.27 3.78
C ALA A 99 -7.98 -13.46 4.20
N ALA A 100 -6.83 -13.88 3.69
CA ALA A 100 -5.55 -13.24 3.95
C ALA A 100 -5.47 -11.82 3.37
N ALA A 101 -4.77 -10.96 4.11
CA ALA A 101 -4.33 -9.66 3.63
C ALA A 101 -2.96 -9.31 4.23
N GLU A 102 -2.26 -8.40 3.59
CA GLU A 102 -0.96 -7.90 4.03
C GLU A 102 -0.92 -6.37 3.92
N VAL A 103 -0.02 -5.75 4.64
CA VAL A 103 0.30 -4.33 4.47
C VAL A 103 1.73 -4.21 4.00
N THR A 104 1.90 -3.69 2.80
CA THR A 104 3.19 -3.49 2.12
C THR A 104 3.37 -2.01 1.76
N ASP A 105 4.46 -1.66 1.11
CA ASP A 105 4.69 -0.30 0.58
C ASP A 105 3.66 0.07 -0.51
N GLU A 106 3.00 -0.90 -1.13
CA GLU A 106 1.90 -0.69 -2.07
C GLU A 106 0.58 -0.39 -1.37
N GLY A 107 0.51 -0.61 -0.06
CA GLY A 107 -0.65 -0.39 0.80
C GLY A 107 -1.23 -1.67 1.40
N PHE A 108 -2.55 -1.68 1.60
CA PHE A 108 -3.27 -2.86 2.07
C PHE A 108 -3.54 -3.79 0.89
N VAL A 109 -2.77 -4.86 0.79
CA VAL A 109 -2.80 -5.81 -0.31
C VAL A 109 -3.69 -7.00 0.04
N LEU A 110 -4.62 -7.32 -0.84
CA LEU A 110 -5.54 -8.42 -0.71
C LEU A 110 -4.95 -9.63 -1.44
N THR A 111 -4.85 -10.75 -0.73
CA THR A 111 -4.38 -12.00 -1.35
C THR A 111 -5.47 -12.57 -2.27
N PRO A 112 -5.13 -13.09 -3.47
CA PRO A 112 -6.12 -13.65 -4.38
C PRO A 112 -6.88 -14.85 -3.80
N GLY A 113 -8.15 -14.97 -4.18
CA GLY A 113 -9.00 -16.09 -3.79
C GLY A 113 -9.33 -16.11 -2.30
N ARG A 114 -9.52 -17.33 -1.76
CA ARG A 114 -9.81 -17.60 -0.34
C ARG A 114 -8.54 -18.07 0.41
N THR A 115 -7.40 -17.46 0.09
CA THR A 115 -6.13 -17.77 0.76
C THR A 115 -6.21 -17.43 2.24
N GLU A 116 -5.66 -18.29 3.09
CA GLU A 116 -5.61 -18.10 4.53
C GLU A 116 -4.24 -17.58 4.97
N ASN A 117 -4.23 -16.81 6.06
CA ASN A 117 -3.05 -16.47 6.84
C ASN A 117 -3.32 -16.71 8.33
N GLU A 118 -2.37 -16.41 9.18
CA GLU A 118 -2.51 -16.62 10.63
C GLU A 118 -3.77 -15.94 11.19
N LEU A 119 -4.04 -14.68 10.86
CA LEU A 119 -5.21 -13.97 11.37
C LEU A 119 -6.51 -14.49 10.78
N SER A 120 -6.59 -14.74 9.47
CA SER A 120 -7.82 -15.22 8.87
C SER A 120 -8.24 -16.59 9.40
N SER A 121 -7.26 -17.44 9.81
CA SER A 121 -7.54 -18.72 10.47
C SER A 121 -8.15 -18.59 11.88
N TRP A 122 -8.05 -17.42 12.50
CA TRP A 122 -8.66 -17.13 13.80
C TRP A 122 -10.06 -16.54 13.68
N ILE A 123 -10.47 -16.19 12.45
CA ILE A 123 -11.74 -15.54 12.17
C ILE A 123 -12.78 -16.57 11.74
N SER A 124 -13.94 -16.51 12.35
CA SER A 124 -15.13 -17.22 11.92
C SER A 124 -16.31 -16.26 11.76
N VAL A 125 -17.25 -16.65 10.92
CA VAL A 125 -18.53 -15.96 10.74
C VAL A 125 -19.65 -16.94 11.09
N ASP A 126 -20.74 -16.45 11.66
CA ASP A 126 -21.90 -17.30 12.03
C ASP A 126 -22.76 -17.65 10.82
N GLU A 127 -22.66 -16.90 9.74
CA GLU A 127 -23.33 -17.15 8.47
C GLU A 127 -22.31 -17.06 7.33
N THR A 128 -22.03 -18.19 6.68
CA THR A 128 -21.07 -18.28 5.58
C THR A 128 -21.69 -18.05 4.20
N GLN A 129 -23.02 -18.07 4.12
CA GLN A 129 -23.78 -17.86 2.90
C GLN A 129 -25.18 -17.34 3.24
N ALA A 130 -25.60 -16.27 2.61
CA ALA A 130 -26.91 -15.66 2.76
C ALA A 130 -27.64 -15.54 1.42
N GLU A 131 -28.94 -15.83 1.40
CA GLU A 131 -29.79 -15.49 0.25
C GLU A 131 -30.52 -14.18 0.52
N LEU A 132 -30.18 -13.14 -0.25
CA LEU A 132 -30.71 -11.80 -0.09
C LEU A 132 -31.54 -11.38 -1.29
N GLY A 133 -32.76 -10.92 -1.04
CA GLY A 133 -33.60 -10.28 -2.04
C GLY A 133 -32.99 -8.97 -2.57
N PRO A 134 -33.61 -8.30 -3.54
CA PRO A 134 -33.18 -7.00 -4.03
C PRO A 134 -33.15 -5.98 -2.90
N ASP A 135 -32.02 -5.27 -2.77
CA ASP A 135 -31.78 -4.24 -1.74
C ASP A 135 -31.93 -4.75 -0.28
N ASP A 136 -31.97 -6.07 -0.07
CA ASP A 136 -32.01 -6.66 1.26
C ASP A 136 -30.64 -6.69 1.92
N GLU A 137 -30.65 -6.69 3.27
CA GLU A 137 -29.44 -6.79 4.09
C GLU A 137 -29.58 -7.84 5.20
N THR A 138 -28.46 -8.44 5.61
CA THR A 138 -28.36 -9.30 6.79
C THR A 138 -27.26 -8.86 7.73
N THR A 139 -27.40 -9.18 9.01
CA THR A 139 -26.37 -8.92 10.02
C THR A 139 -25.63 -10.19 10.38
N VAL A 140 -24.32 -10.20 10.18
CA VAL A 140 -23.41 -11.32 10.41
C VAL A 140 -22.46 -11.02 11.55
N TRP A 141 -22.26 -11.99 12.45
CA TRP A 141 -21.26 -11.91 13.50
C TRP A 141 -19.91 -12.42 13.01
N VAL A 142 -18.92 -11.55 13.12
CA VAL A 142 -17.51 -11.91 12.94
C VAL A 142 -16.90 -12.16 14.31
N THR A 143 -16.42 -13.36 14.56
CA THR A 143 -15.75 -13.77 15.79
C THR A 143 -14.26 -13.98 15.51
N ILE A 144 -13.39 -13.40 16.32
CA ILE A 144 -11.93 -13.56 16.23
C ILE A 144 -11.45 -14.20 17.54
N GLU A 145 -10.94 -15.43 17.45
CA GLU A 145 -10.44 -16.21 18.59
C GLU A 145 -8.91 -16.22 18.57
N VAL A 146 -8.29 -15.35 19.34
CA VAL A 146 -6.83 -15.24 19.39
C VAL A 146 -6.25 -16.40 20.22
N PRO A 147 -5.34 -17.23 19.67
CA PRO A 147 -4.72 -18.32 20.41
C PRO A 147 -3.96 -17.83 21.64
N LYS A 148 -3.95 -18.65 22.72
CA LYS A 148 -3.22 -18.34 23.96
C LYS A 148 -1.72 -18.16 23.77
N ARG A 149 -1.15 -18.73 22.69
CA ARG A 149 0.26 -18.68 22.35
C ARG A 149 0.53 -17.76 21.15
N ALA A 150 -0.42 -16.93 20.77
CA ALA A 150 -0.20 -15.96 19.69
C ALA A 150 0.94 -15.02 20.04
N GLU A 151 1.88 -14.85 19.12
CA GLU A 151 3.00 -13.93 19.28
C GLU A 151 2.52 -12.48 19.22
N ALA A 152 3.28 -11.60 19.88
CA ALA A 152 2.99 -10.15 19.83
C ALA A 152 3.28 -9.61 18.43
N GLY A 153 2.40 -8.72 17.94
CA GLY A 153 2.54 -8.08 16.63
C GLY A 153 1.21 -7.68 16.01
N GLU A 154 1.28 -6.95 14.94
CA GLU A 154 0.11 -6.55 14.14
C GLU A 154 -0.11 -7.56 13.00
N ARG A 155 -1.37 -7.91 12.74
CA ARG A 155 -1.80 -8.87 11.72
C ARG A 155 -2.96 -8.30 10.94
N TYR A 156 -3.10 -8.76 9.70
CA TYR A 156 -4.07 -8.24 8.74
C TYR A 156 -4.87 -9.37 8.11
N ALA A 157 -6.14 -9.13 7.90
CA ALA A 157 -7.06 -10.01 7.18
C ALA A 157 -8.18 -9.17 6.57
N VAL A 158 -9.05 -9.81 5.83
CA VAL A 158 -10.28 -9.23 5.29
C VAL A 158 -11.43 -10.20 5.51
N VAL A 159 -12.61 -9.70 5.84
CA VAL A 159 -13.86 -10.45 5.79
C VAL A 159 -14.60 -10.01 4.54
N TRP A 160 -14.80 -10.93 3.61
CA TRP A 160 -15.43 -10.70 2.33
C TRP A 160 -16.93 -11.03 2.38
N ALA A 161 -17.71 -10.25 1.64
CA ALA A 161 -18.99 -10.63 1.08
C ALA A 161 -18.82 -10.69 -0.45
N GLU A 162 -19.11 -11.82 -1.06
CA GLU A 162 -18.89 -12.10 -2.47
C GLU A 162 -20.16 -12.64 -3.11
N THR A 163 -20.54 -12.12 -4.26
CA THR A 163 -21.65 -12.63 -5.04
C THR A 163 -21.28 -12.73 -6.51
N THR A 164 -21.91 -13.66 -7.19
CA THR A 164 -21.74 -13.88 -8.62
C THR A 164 -23.03 -13.54 -9.34
N GLY A 165 -22.91 -12.85 -10.47
CA GLY A 165 -24.08 -12.52 -11.28
C GLY A 165 -23.67 -11.97 -12.63
N GLY A 166 -24.65 -11.80 -13.50
CA GLY A 166 -24.51 -11.16 -14.80
C GLY A 166 -23.45 -11.76 -15.70
N GLY A 167 -23.78 -12.02 -16.91
CA GLY A 167 -22.84 -12.45 -17.94
C GLY A 167 -23.37 -13.61 -18.76
N ASP A 168 -22.98 -13.62 -20.02
CA ASP A 168 -23.13 -14.77 -20.92
C ASP A 168 -22.46 -15.99 -20.28
N LYS A 169 -22.92 -17.20 -20.59
CA LYS A 169 -22.40 -18.49 -20.06
C LYS A 169 -20.87 -18.64 -20.10
N THR A 170 -20.20 -17.75 -20.79
CA THR A 170 -18.73 -17.74 -20.99
C THR A 170 -17.99 -16.77 -20.01
N VAL A 171 -18.67 -15.77 -19.43
CA VAL A 171 -18.08 -14.78 -18.53
C VAL A 171 -18.97 -14.60 -17.32
N GLN A 172 -18.49 -15.00 -16.14
CA GLN A 172 -19.13 -14.73 -14.86
C GLN A 172 -18.58 -13.44 -14.26
N GLN A 173 -19.46 -12.53 -13.89
CA GLN A 173 -19.09 -11.36 -13.11
C GLN A 173 -19.11 -11.70 -11.63
N VAL A 174 -17.99 -11.51 -10.94
CA VAL A 174 -17.87 -11.63 -9.50
C VAL A 174 -17.77 -10.24 -8.90
N ALA A 175 -18.68 -9.90 -8.00
CA ALA A 175 -18.60 -8.68 -7.19
C ALA A 175 -18.29 -9.06 -5.74
N ARG A 176 -17.39 -8.35 -5.11
CA ARG A 176 -17.08 -8.54 -3.70
C ARG A 176 -16.76 -7.21 -3.02
N ALA A 177 -17.21 -7.11 -1.78
CA ALA A 177 -16.88 -6.03 -0.86
C ALA A 177 -16.30 -6.63 0.42
N GLY A 178 -15.36 -5.93 1.08
CA GLY A 178 -14.69 -6.50 2.25
C GLY A 178 -14.45 -5.49 3.36
N ILE A 179 -14.48 -5.97 4.60
CA ILE A 179 -14.05 -5.22 5.78
C ILE A 179 -12.64 -5.65 6.16
N ARG A 180 -11.71 -4.71 6.15
CA ARG A 180 -10.33 -4.92 6.59
C ARG A 180 -10.28 -5.18 8.09
N VAL A 181 -9.40 -6.07 8.50
CA VAL A 181 -9.15 -6.40 9.90
C VAL A 181 -7.70 -6.06 10.24
N TYR A 182 -7.51 -5.20 11.22
CA TYR A 182 -6.22 -4.83 11.80
C TYR A 182 -6.21 -5.28 13.25
N LEU A 183 -5.52 -6.35 13.54
CA LEU A 183 -5.45 -6.90 14.89
C LEU A 183 -4.04 -6.79 15.43
N SER A 184 -3.87 -6.00 16.47
CA SER A 184 -2.64 -5.97 17.25
C SER A 184 -2.77 -6.91 18.44
N VAL A 185 -1.81 -7.83 18.60
CA VAL A 185 -1.76 -8.77 19.72
C VAL A 185 -0.57 -8.44 20.59
N GLY A 186 -0.77 -8.45 21.92
CA GLY A 186 0.33 -8.24 22.85
C GLY A 186 -0.10 -7.93 24.27
N PRO A 187 0.83 -7.97 25.24
CA PRO A 187 0.58 -7.54 26.61
C PRO A 187 0.56 -6.00 26.67
N GLY A 188 -0.16 -5.47 27.66
CA GLY A 188 -0.18 -4.03 27.95
C GLY A 188 -1.20 -3.27 27.13
N GLY A 189 -0.89 -2.00 26.88
CA GLY A 189 -1.73 -1.08 26.09
C GLY A 189 -1.43 -1.18 24.60
N GLU A 190 -2.30 -0.56 23.82
CA GLU A 190 -2.18 -0.48 22.37
C GLU A 190 -0.84 0.14 21.94
N PRO A 191 -0.13 -0.45 20.96
CA PRO A 191 1.07 0.15 20.41
C PRO A 191 0.78 1.55 19.83
N PRO A 192 1.70 2.52 19.99
CA PRO A 192 1.48 3.89 19.56
C PRO A 192 1.37 3.99 18.04
N SER A 193 0.39 4.76 17.57
CA SER A 193 0.33 5.24 16.18
C SER A 193 1.04 6.59 16.08
N GLY A 194 1.84 6.78 15.06
CA GLY A 194 2.56 8.03 14.84
C GLY A 194 3.05 8.16 13.40
N PHE A 195 3.12 9.39 12.89
CA PHE A 195 3.74 9.66 11.60
C PHE A 195 4.28 11.09 11.55
N GLU A 196 5.25 11.30 10.69
CA GLU A 196 5.84 12.59 10.37
C GLU A 196 5.49 12.96 8.94
N VAL A 197 5.34 14.27 8.70
CA VAL A 197 5.07 14.84 7.38
C VAL A 197 6.21 15.78 7.05
N ALA A 198 6.91 15.52 5.96
CA ALA A 198 7.97 16.39 5.45
C ALA A 198 7.41 17.72 4.95
N PRO A 199 8.25 18.74 4.72
CA PRO A 199 7.84 20.01 4.14
C PRO A 199 7.08 19.83 2.83
N LEU A 200 6.06 20.67 2.65
CA LEU A 200 5.22 20.66 1.44
C LEU A 200 6.04 21.12 0.22
N THR A 201 5.82 20.45 -0.90
CA THR A 201 6.39 20.82 -2.19
C THR A 201 5.28 21.03 -3.21
N GLY A 202 5.42 22.03 -4.07
CA GLY A 202 4.53 22.28 -5.19
C GLY A 202 5.19 21.96 -6.53
N GLY A 203 4.39 21.61 -7.53
CA GLY A 203 4.89 21.36 -8.88
C GLY A 203 3.76 21.23 -9.90
N ARG A 204 4.13 21.03 -11.17
CA ARG A 204 3.20 20.64 -12.24
C ARG A 204 3.64 19.35 -12.90
N ASP A 205 2.69 18.55 -13.28
CA ASP A 205 2.91 17.40 -14.15
C ASP A 205 3.25 17.79 -15.58
N ALA A 206 3.70 16.82 -16.36
CA ALA A 206 3.98 17.03 -17.79
C ALA A 206 2.76 17.51 -18.58
N ASP A 207 1.56 17.20 -18.13
CA ASP A 207 0.31 17.63 -18.72
C ASP A 207 -0.19 19.01 -18.20
N GLY A 208 0.60 19.67 -17.35
CA GLY A 208 0.31 20.98 -16.77
C GLY A 208 -0.57 20.95 -15.52
N THR A 209 -0.93 19.79 -14.98
CA THR A 209 -1.73 19.67 -13.75
C THR A 209 -0.89 20.04 -12.54
N PRO A 210 -1.25 21.10 -11.76
CA PRO A 210 -0.52 21.46 -10.56
C PRO A 210 -0.80 20.47 -9.43
N PHE A 211 0.15 20.30 -8.53
CA PHE A 211 0.01 19.44 -7.36
C PHE A 211 0.76 19.99 -6.15
N VAL A 212 0.32 19.57 -4.98
CA VAL A 212 1.08 19.66 -3.73
C VAL A 212 1.42 18.24 -3.28
N ALA A 213 2.66 18.05 -2.84
CA ALA A 213 3.12 16.76 -2.35
C ALA A 213 3.89 16.90 -1.03
N ALA A 214 3.84 15.84 -0.21
CA ALA A 214 4.67 15.69 0.99
C ALA A 214 5.03 14.22 1.19
N GLU A 215 6.26 13.96 1.57
CA GLU A 215 6.65 12.63 2.06
C GLU A 215 6.09 12.44 3.47
N VAL A 216 5.55 11.25 3.72
CA VAL A 216 5.05 10.83 5.03
C VAL A 216 5.78 9.57 5.47
N HIS A 217 6.26 9.56 6.72
CA HIS A 217 6.94 8.43 7.34
C HIS A 217 6.14 7.93 8.55
N ASN A 218 5.85 6.64 8.60
CA ASN A 218 5.23 5.99 9.75
C ASN A 218 6.29 5.79 10.85
N THR A 219 6.19 6.57 11.92
CA THR A 219 7.09 6.49 13.09
C THR A 219 6.46 5.71 14.25
N GLY A 220 5.27 5.17 14.04
CA GLY A 220 4.54 4.36 15.01
C GLY A 220 4.88 2.88 14.96
N ARG A 221 4.13 2.08 15.72
CA ARG A 221 4.24 0.62 15.77
C ARG A 221 2.97 -0.07 15.24
N ARG A 222 2.25 0.61 14.35
CA ARG A 222 1.03 0.12 13.70
C ARG A 222 0.96 0.64 12.29
N ALA A 223 0.34 -0.13 11.40
CA ALA A 223 0.01 0.36 10.08
C ALA A 223 -0.97 1.54 10.17
N LEU A 224 -0.84 2.47 9.25
CA LEU A 224 -1.64 3.68 9.16
C LEU A 224 -2.53 3.62 7.91
N ASP A 225 -3.76 4.13 8.02
CA ASP A 225 -4.58 4.48 6.88
C ASP A 225 -4.69 6.00 6.84
N LEU A 226 -3.82 6.61 6.03
CA LEU A 226 -3.73 8.05 5.92
C LEU A 226 -4.84 8.58 5.02
N ALA A 227 -5.57 9.54 5.49
CA ALA A 227 -6.51 10.33 4.71
C ALA A 227 -6.43 11.79 5.16
N GLY A 228 -6.81 12.72 4.29
CA GLY A 228 -6.77 14.12 4.69
C GLY A 228 -7.25 15.09 3.63
N GLU A 229 -6.93 16.34 3.85
CA GLU A 229 -7.36 17.45 3.03
C GLU A 229 -6.29 18.52 2.92
N LEU A 230 -6.26 19.16 1.78
CA LEU A 230 -5.39 20.28 1.44
C LEU A 230 -6.20 21.56 1.29
N TRP A 231 -5.68 22.64 1.84
CA TRP A 231 -6.16 24.01 1.61
C TRP A 231 -5.01 24.86 1.07
N LEU A 232 -5.33 25.74 0.16
CA LEU A 232 -4.44 26.78 -0.35
C LEU A 232 -5.08 28.14 -0.06
N ALA A 233 -4.29 29.06 0.47
CA ALA A 233 -4.69 30.44 0.74
C ALA A 233 -3.65 31.41 0.22
N ASP A 234 -3.97 32.69 0.25
CA ASP A 234 -3.09 33.80 -0.12
C ASP A 234 -2.47 33.66 -1.52
N GLY A 235 -3.20 33.06 -2.44
CA GLY A 235 -2.75 32.91 -3.82
C GLY A 235 -2.83 34.20 -4.63
N PRO A 236 -2.33 34.20 -5.86
CA PRO A 236 -2.41 35.36 -6.76
C PRO A 236 -3.82 35.91 -6.85
N GLY A 237 -3.94 37.22 -6.65
CA GLY A 237 -5.26 37.91 -6.64
C GLY A 237 -6.11 37.62 -5.40
N GLY A 238 -5.52 37.10 -4.31
CA GLY A 238 -6.23 36.77 -3.06
C GLY A 238 -7.05 35.47 -3.15
N LEU A 239 -6.75 34.60 -4.11
CA LEU A 239 -7.45 33.34 -4.31
C LEU A 239 -7.21 32.37 -3.14
N SER A 240 -8.23 31.56 -2.88
CA SER A 240 -8.17 30.42 -1.93
C SER A 240 -8.82 29.20 -2.56
N VAL A 241 -8.32 28.01 -2.23
CA VAL A 241 -8.79 26.72 -2.75
C VAL A 241 -8.88 25.71 -1.61
N GLY A 242 -9.91 24.89 -1.64
CA GLY A 242 -10.07 23.76 -0.72
C GLY A 242 -11.37 23.76 0.06
N PRO A 243 -11.61 22.67 0.79
CA PRO A 243 -10.71 21.51 0.96
C PRO A 243 -10.64 20.63 -0.30
N VAL A 244 -9.44 20.18 -0.66
CA VAL A 244 -9.21 19.18 -1.69
C VAL A 244 -8.76 17.90 -1.00
N ARG A 245 -9.43 16.78 -1.29
CA ARG A 245 -9.10 15.49 -0.66
C ARG A 245 -7.71 15.02 -1.09
N ALA A 246 -6.92 14.59 -0.10
CA ALA A 246 -5.75 13.77 -0.32
C ALA A 246 -6.19 12.31 -0.46
N GLU A 247 -5.60 11.59 -1.42
CA GLU A 247 -5.87 10.15 -1.56
C GLU A 247 -5.51 9.38 -0.29
N ALA A 248 -6.38 8.42 0.08
CA ALA A 248 -6.11 7.54 1.20
C ALA A 248 -4.98 6.57 0.85
N ARG A 249 -4.01 6.43 1.76
CA ARG A 249 -2.88 5.50 1.62
C ARG A 249 -2.72 4.70 2.90
N THR A 250 -2.59 3.38 2.75
CA THR A 250 -2.16 2.52 3.86
C THR A 250 -0.65 2.46 3.87
N LEU A 251 -0.04 2.64 5.04
CA LEU A 251 1.40 2.73 5.22
C LEU A 251 1.85 1.69 6.25
N PRO A 252 2.76 0.75 5.91
CA PRO A 252 3.26 -0.24 6.83
C PRO A 252 4.08 0.39 7.97
N LEU A 253 4.51 -0.45 8.92
CA LEU A 253 5.43 -0.03 9.96
C LEU A 253 6.74 0.45 9.33
N ASP A 254 7.27 1.58 9.82
CA ASP A 254 8.48 2.26 9.29
C ASP A 254 8.40 2.62 7.80
N GLY A 255 7.24 2.43 7.16
CA GLY A 255 7.02 2.72 5.75
C GLY A 255 7.05 4.22 5.44
N ARG A 256 7.36 4.55 4.17
CA ARG A 256 7.36 5.91 3.62
C ARG A 256 6.51 5.96 2.36
N THR A 257 5.81 7.06 2.18
CA THR A 257 5.04 7.31 0.96
C THR A 257 4.98 8.80 0.66
N THR A 258 4.72 9.14 -0.58
CA THR A 258 4.42 10.51 -0.98
C THR A 258 2.91 10.67 -1.11
N ILE A 259 2.32 11.49 -0.24
CA ILE A 259 0.95 11.96 -0.42
C ILE A 259 0.98 13.07 -1.44
N ARG A 260 0.20 12.91 -2.51
CA ARG A 260 0.12 13.87 -3.60
C ARG A 260 -1.34 14.27 -3.81
N VAL A 261 -1.57 15.58 -3.89
CA VAL A 261 -2.90 16.16 -4.14
C VAL A 261 -2.86 16.93 -5.45
N ALA A 262 -3.51 16.39 -6.46
CA ALA A 262 -3.69 17.05 -7.74
C ALA A 262 -4.73 18.19 -7.64
N LEU A 263 -4.53 19.26 -8.39
CA LEU A 263 -5.31 20.48 -8.33
C LEU A 263 -5.86 20.86 -9.72
N ASP A 264 -6.75 21.83 -9.78
CA ASP A 264 -7.27 22.33 -11.06
C ASP A 264 -6.13 22.96 -11.90
N ARG A 265 -6.06 22.61 -13.18
CA ARG A 265 -5.04 23.11 -14.13
C ARG A 265 -5.03 24.62 -14.29
N ARG A 266 -6.16 25.28 -14.00
CA ARG A 266 -6.34 26.73 -14.15
C ARG A 266 -5.72 27.52 -13.00
N LEU A 267 -5.26 26.84 -11.93
CA LEU A 267 -4.63 27.54 -10.82
C LEU A 267 -3.32 28.20 -11.27
N PRO A 268 -3.14 29.50 -10.93
CA PRO A 268 -1.89 30.20 -11.19
C PRO A 268 -0.74 29.60 -10.39
N ASP A 269 0.47 29.84 -10.84
CA ASP A 269 1.68 29.21 -10.29
C ASP A 269 1.95 29.55 -8.82
N GLY A 270 1.41 30.61 -8.31
CA GLY A 270 1.58 31.00 -6.91
C GLY A 270 2.45 32.26 -6.72
N PRO A 271 3.00 32.53 -5.54
CA PRO A 271 3.03 31.63 -4.36
C PRO A 271 1.67 31.40 -3.68
N TRP A 272 1.55 30.31 -2.92
CA TRP A 272 0.39 29.91 -2.13
C TRP A 272 0.80 29.50 -0.73
N GLN A 273 0.00 29.88 0.28
CA GLN A 273 0.12 29.29 1.61
C GLN A 273 -0.67 27.96 1.64
N ALA A 274 0.05 26.85 1.69
CA ALA A 274 -0.55 25.52 1.70
C ALA A 274 -0.66 24.98 3.14
N ARG A 275 -1.78 24.28 3.43
CA ARG A 275 -2.02 23.56 4.66
C ARG A 275 -2.55 22.18 4.34
N LEU A 276 -1.77 21.14 4.62
CA LEU A 276 -2.15 19.73 4.47
C LEU A 276 -2.42 19.16 5.86
N ALA A 277 -3.67 18.73 6.13
CA ALA A 277 -4.03 18.04 7.35
C ALA A 277 -4.27 16.57 7.04
N LEU A 278 -3.50 15.69 7.67
CA LEU A 278 -3.58 14.24 7.53
C LEU A 278 -4.01 13.61 8.85
N ALA A 279 -4.75 12.51 8.75
CA ALA A 279 -5.19 11.72 9.89
C ALA A 279 -5.12 10.22 9.57
N SER A 280 -4.82 9.42 10.60
CA SER A 280 -5.04 7.98 10.65
C SER A 280 -5.70 7.66 11.97
N GLY A 281 -7.00 7.34 11.96
CA GLY A 281 -7.80 7.25 13.17
C GLY A 281 -7.81 8.57 13.95
N TRP A 282 -7.43 8.52 15.22
CA TRP A 282 -7.30 9.72 16.08
C TRP A 282 -5.94 10.43 15.97
N THR A 283 -4.93 9.80 15.33
CA THR A 283 -3.63 10.43 15.12
C THR A 283 -3.71 11.44 13.97
N LYS A 284 -3.44 12.71 14.27
CA LYS A 284 -3.54 13.81 13.31
C LYS A 284 -2.23 14.57 13.23
N ARG A 285 -1.88 15.02 12.01
CA ARG A 285 -0.74 15.90 11.74
C ARG A 285 -1.14 16.94 10.71
N THR A 286 -0.59 18.13 10.85
CA THR A 286 -0.76 19.22 9.89
C THR A 286 0.61 19.73 9.49
N ALA A 287 0.84 19.81 8.18
CA ALA A 287 1.99 20.50 7.60
C ALA A 287 1.51 21.78 6.92
N THR A 288 2.29 22.84 7.06
CA THR A 288 2.04 24.13 6.40
C THR A 288 3.32 24.61 5.72
N GLY A 289 3.18 25.35 4.64
CA GLY A 289 4.30 25.91 3.93
C GLY A 289 3.88 26.71 2.71
N GLU A 290 4.79 27.55 2.23
CA GLU A 290 4.61 28.22 0.96
C GLU A 290 4.98 27.27 -0.18
N VAL A 291 4.11 27.20 -1.20
CA VAL A 291 4.31 26.36 -2.40
C VAL A 291 4.07 27.18 -3.66
N SER A 292 4.75 26.80 -4.73
CA SER A 292 4.56 27.34 -6.07
C SER A 292 4.53 26.20 -7.09
N PHE A 293 3.74 26.37 -8.16
CA PHE A 293 3.55 25.35 -9.20
C PHE A 293 4.38 25.62 -10.45
N GLY A 294 5.12 26.72 -10.50
CA GLY A 294 6.01 27.02 -11.61
C GLY A 294 7.02 25.91 -11.86
N VAL A 295 7.48 25.76 -13.09
CA VAL A 295 8.56 24.82 -13.41
C VAL A 295 9.75 25.18 -12.56
N VAL A 296 10.07 24.37 -11.55
CA VAL A 296 11.36 24.47 -10.86
C VAL A 296 12.40 24.20 -11.94
N PRO A 297 13.21 25.22 -12.34
CA PRO A 297 14.29 24.93 -13.27
C PRO A 297 15.12 23.82 -12.66
N ALA A 298 15.50 22.82 -13.47
CA ALA A 298 16.26 21.61 -13.09
C ALA A 298 17.65 21.91 -12.46
N ALA A 299 17.85 23.08 -11.87
CA ALA A 299 19.08 23.60 -11.27
C ALA A 299 19.31 23.22 -9.81
N ALA A 300 18.39 22.45 -9.18
CA ALA A 300 18.62 21.92 -7.83
C ALA A 300 18.82 20.39 -7.81
N ALA A 301 18.99 19.74 -8.96
CA ALA A 301 19.64 18.43 -8.98
C ALA A 301 21.03 18.64 -8.36
N ALA A 302 21.24 18.07 -7.18
CA ALA A 302 22.45 18.21 -6.38
C ALA A 302 23.67 18.25 -7.29
N LYS A 303 24.47 19.31 -7.20
CA LYS A 303 25.82 19.31 -7.75
C LYS A 303 26.51 18.12 -7.09
N VAL A 304 26.50 16.98 -7.78
CA VAL A 304 27.39 15.88 -7.44
C VAL A 304 28.77 16.50 -7.47
N ASP A 305 29.35 16.65 -6.29
CA ASP A 305 30.63 17.30 -6.12
C ASP A 305 31.65 16.46 -6.90
N ARG A 306 31.85 16.84 -8.17
CA ARG A 306 32.80 16.18 -9.09
C ARG A 306 34.21 16.20 -8.55
N SER A 307 34.51 17.07 -7.56
CA SER A 307 35.78 17.08 -6.88
C SER A 307 36.01 15.83 -6.02
N ARG A 308 34.97 15.25 -5.42
CA ARG A 308 35.09 14.00 -4.66
C ARG A 308 35.23 12.76 -5.57
N LEU A 309 34.63 12.79 -6.75
CA LEU A 309 34.86 11.74 -7.77
C LEU A 309 36.27 11.81 -8.37
N ALA A 310 36.80 13.00 -8.58
CA ALA A 310 38.15 13.19 -9.08
C ALA A 310 39.24 12.74 -8.07
N LEU A 311 39.01 12.95 -6.76
CA LEU A 311 39.89 12.44 -5.70
C LEU A 311 39.88 10.91 -5.59
N ALA A 312 38.73 10.29 -5.74
CA ALA A 312 38.62 8.82 -5.72
C ALA A 312 39.29 8.17 -6.97
N SER A 313 39.19 8.81 -8.13
CA SER A 313 39.83 8.34 -9.37
C SER A 313 41.38 8.51 -9.31
N GLY A 314 41.88 9.59 -8.71
CA GLY A 314 43.32 9.81 -8.52
C GLY A 314 43.96 8.79 -7.58
N ALA A 315 43.30 8.43 -6.49
CA ALA A 315 43.77 7.42 -5.54
C ALA A 315 43.86 6.02 -6.15
N ALA A 316 42.86 5.64 -6.98
CA ALA A 316 42.85 4.35 -7.65
C ALA A 316 43.97 4.23 -8.73
N ALA A 317 44.22 5.30 -9.48
CA ALA A 317 45.29 5.34 -10.46
C ALA A 317 46.70 5.25 -9.80
N SER A 318 46.90 5.94 -8.67
CA SER A 318 48.16 5.90 -7.93
C SER A 318 48.44 4.50 -7.35
N LEU A 319 47.44 3.81 -6.83
CA LEU A 319 47.54 2.46 -6.33
C LEU A 319 47.90 1.44 -7.45
N LEU A 320 47.33 1.63 -8.63
CA LEU A 320 47.62 0.77 -9.80
C LEU A 320 49.08 0.91 -10.27
N VAL A 321 49.60 2.17 -10.30
CA VAL A 321 51.01 2.46 -10.67
C VAL A 321 51.97 1.86 -9.64
N LEU A 322 51.67 1.96 -8.35
CA LEU A 322 52.53 1.36 -7.29
C LEU A 322 52.53 -0.17 -7.37
N LEU A 323 51.39 -0.80 -7.66
CA LEU A 323 51.27 -2.25 -7.87
C LEU A 323 52.07 -2.72 -9.10
N LEU A 324 51.98 -2.01 -10.22
CA LEU A 324 52.73 -2.32 -11.43
C LEU A 324 54.22 -2.16 -11.24
N PHE A 325 54.65 -1.11 -10.51
CA PHE A 325 56.05 -0.87 -10.17
C PHE A 325 56.58 -1.95 -9.23
N GLY A 326 55.82 -2.33 -8.19
CA GLY A 326 56.16 -3.44 -7.29
C GLY A 326 56.30 -4.78 -8.03
N LEU A 327 55.37 -5.08 -8.94
CA LEU A 327 55.45 -6.29 -9.76
C LEU A 327 56.64 -6.30 -10.72
N HIS A 328 56.99 -5.12 -11.28
CA HIS A 328 58.16 -4.97 -12.14
C HIS A 328 59.47 -5.20 -11.38
N THR A 329 59.62 -4.61 -10.19
CA THR A 329 60.82 -4.77 -9.37
C THR A 329 60.95 -6.24 -8.83
N TYR A 330 59.80 -6.86 -8.48
CA TYR A 330 59.78 -8.27 -8.08
C TYR A 330 60.22 -9.20 -9.22
N ARG A 331 59.76 -8.98 -10.44
CA ARG A 331 60.19 -9.76 -11.64
C ARG A 331 61.63 -9.51 -11.99
N ARG A 332 62.18 -8.33 -11.79
CA ARG A 332 63.64 -8.07 -11.99
C ARG A 332 64.49 -8.82 -10.94
N ARG A 333 64.09 -8.85 -9.69
CA ARG A 333 64.84 -9.57 -8.61
C ARG A 333 64.76 -11.09 -8.79
N ALA A 334 63.68 -11.65 -9.32
CA ALA A 334 63.53 -13.07 -9.60
C ALA A 334 64.36 -13.57 -10.78
N ARG A 335 64.94 -12.64 -11.62
CA ARG A 335 65.73 -12.97 -12.81
C ARG A 335 67.23 -12.87 -12.56
N GLN A 336 67.72 -12.61 -11.33
CA GLN A 336 69.15 -12.67 -11.03
C GLN A 336 69.61 -14.12 -10.84
N PRO A 337 70.56 -14.62 -11.66
CA PRO A 337 71.04 -15.99 -11.51
C PRO A 337 71.87 -16.12 -10.20
N ARG A 338 71.56 -17.13 -9.41
CA ARG A 338 72.34 -17.51 -8.22
C ARG A 338 73.75 -17.85 -8.69
N ARG A 339 74.77 -17.07 -8.26
CA ARG A 339 76.18 -17.44 -8.31
C ARG A 339 76.41 -18.65 -7.41
N VAL A 340 76.74 -19.77 -8.05
CA VAL A 340 77.24 -20.95 -7.36
C VAL A 340 78.67 -20.67 -6.95
N VAL A 341 78.90 -20.64 -5.62
CA VAL A 341 80.27 -20.63 -5.05
C VAL A 341 80.68 -22.07 -4.91
N GLY A 342 81.69 -22.45 -5.71
CA GLY A 342 82.27 -23.77 -5.67
C GLY A 342 83.06 -24.03 -4.38
N SER A 343 82.86 -25.20 -3.81
CA SER A 343 83.62 -25.71 -2.66
C SER A 343 84.97 -26.20 -3.10
N GLY A 344 86.06 -25.55 -2.59
CA GLY A 344 87.40 -26.11 -2.66
C GLY A 344 87.64 -27.09 -1.54
N ARG A 345 88.02 -28.29 -1.89
CA ARG A 345 88.59 -29.35 -1.03
C ARG A 345 90.03 -29.04 -0.59
N SER A 346 90.38 -29.30 0.64
CA SER A 346 91.71 -29.70 1.11
C SER A 346 91.48 -30.11 2.56
N GLY A 347 91.77 -31.30 3.02
CA GLY A 347 93.01 -32.07 2.94
C GLY A 347 93.38 -32.43 4.38
N ILE A 348 93.26 -33.70 4.70
CA ILE A 348 93.66 -34.35 5.96
C ILE A 348 95.16 -34.25 6.13
N PRO A 349 95.81 -34.26 7.37
CA PRO A 349 96.21 -35.56 7.95
C PRO A 349 96.03 -35.67 9.49
N LEU A 350 95.82 -36.94 9.92
CA LEU A 350 96.19 -37.51 11.21
C LEU A 350 97.72 -37.53 11.33
N PRO A 351 98.42 -37.72 12.49
CA PRO A 351 98.24 -38.81 13.40
C PRO A 351 98.50 -38.41 14.91
N ASP A 352 98.36 -39.35 15.72
CA ASP A 352 98.79 -40.13 16.88
C ASP A 352 97.87 -40.12 18.05
#